data_1a889f5b17a88e1df5d1bb871c74d789
#
_entry.id   1a889f5b17a88e1df5d1bb871c74d789
#
_cell.length_a   1.000
_cell.length_b   1.000
_cell.length_c   1.000
_cell.angle_alpha   90.00
_cell.angle_beta   90.00
_cell.angle_gamma   90.00
#
_symmetry.space_group_name_H-M   'P 1'
#
loop_
_entity.id
_entity.type
_entity.pdbx_description
1 polymer ?
#
loop_
_entity_poly.entity_id
_entity_poly.type
_entity_poly.pdbx_seq_one_letter_code
_entity_poly.pdbx_strand_id
1 'polypeptide(L)'
;MTTAKPPARRGTTNRNERGNTRDREARRAYLLRVYESDEGTGTCRCYRCGKLLWDYTVTVDRIIPGARGGGYRRNNIRPACSTCNSATGAKARKP
;
A
#
# COMPACT_ATOMS: atom_id res chain seq x y z
N MET A 1 9.76 3.72 32.86
CA MET A 1 9.73 3.79 32.38
C MET A 1 9.58 3.73 31.73
N THR A 2 9.67 3.79 31.43
CA THR A 2 9.66 3.77 30.67
C THR A 2 9.43 4.02 29.91
N THR A 3 9.56 4.09 29.72
CA THR A 3 9.46 4.31 28.88
C THR A 3 9.28 4.57 28.08
N ALA A 4 9.46 4.67 28.01
CA ALA A 4 9.39 4.90 27.15
C ALA A 4 9.34 4.96 26.32
N LYS A 5 9.45 4.99 26.09
CA LYS A 5 9.55 5.06 25.18
C LYS A 5 9.57 5.39 24.46
N PRO A 6 9.80 5.45 24.28
CA PRO A 6 10.05 5.78 23.37
C PRO A 6 9.97 6.09 22.53
N PRO A 7 10.29 6.36 22.32
CA PRO A 7 10.17 6.88 21.39
C PRO A 7 10.00 6.77 20.40
N ALA A 8 9.83 6.56 20.12
CA ALA A 8 9.66 6.39 19.24
C ALA A 8 9.57 6.76 18.39
N ARG A 9 9.65 6.97 18.36
CA ARG A 9 9.56 7.30 17.68
C ARG A 9 9.68 7.79 16.98
N ARG A 10 9.80 7.92 17.04
CA ARG A 10 10.15 8.53 16.37
C ARG A 10 10.24 8.61 14.99
N GLY A 11 10.79 9.12 14.37
CA GLY A 11 10.97 9.43 13.04
C GLY A 11 10.74 8.36 12.04
N THR A 12 10.43 7.31 12.49
CA THR A 12 10.22 6.16 11.68
C THR A 12 8.78 6.02 11.27
N THR A 13 8.12 7.13 11.11
CA THR A 13 6.72 7.11 10.80
C THR A 13 6.34 6.25 9.64
N ASN A 14 7.06 6.33 8.53
CA ASN A 14 6.68 5.54 7.36
C ASN A 14 6.79 4.06 7.62
N ARG A 15 7.82 3.67 8.33
CA ARG A 15 7.99 2.27 8.65
C ARG A 15 6.88 1.80 9.58
N ASN A 16 6.57 2.59 10.59
CA ASN A 16 5.51 2.24 11.52
C ASN A 16 4.17 2.18 10.84
N GLU A 17 3.95 3.11 9.93
CA GLU A 17 2.72 3.17 9.16
C GLU A 17 2.54 1.90 8.36
N ARG A 18 3.61 1.39 7.79
CA ARG A 18 3.56 0.21 6.95
C ARG A 18 3.19 -1.04 7.74
N GLY A 19 3.60 -1.09 9.02
CA GLY A 19 3.30 -2.21 9.87
C GLY A 19 4.16 -3.42 9.58
N ASN A 20 3.75 -4.56 10.11
CA ASN A 20 4.50 -5.79 9.94
C ASN A 20 3.97 -6.57 8.73
N THR A 21 4.51 -7.77 8.54
CA THR A 21 4.12 -8.62 7.42
C THR A 21 2.63 -8.92 7.42
N ARG A 22 2.08 -9.20 8.60
CA ARG A 22 0.65 -9.51 8.71
C ARG A 22 -0.20 -8.33 8.26
N ASP A 23 0.19 -7.12 8.64
CA ASP A 23 -0.55 -5.93 8.23
C ASP A 23 -0.52 -5.76 6.74
N ARG A 24 0.63 -5.99 6.12
CA ARG A 24 0.76 -5.85 4.68
C ARG A 24 -0.05 -6.90 3.95
N GLU A 25 -0.05 -8.13 4.46
CA GLU A 25 -0.86 -9.19 3.86
C GLU A 25 -2.33 -8.88 3.97
N ALA A 26 -2.75 -8.32 5.10
CA ALA A 26 -4.14 -7.96 5.30
C ALA A 26 -4.58 -6.89 4.31
N ARG A 27 -3.71 -5.93 4.03
CA ARG A 27 -4.02 -4.89 3.04
C ARG A 27 -4.17 -5.47 1.65
N ARG A 28 -3.28 -6.37 1.26
CA ARG A 28 -3.39 -7.01 -0.05
C ARG A 28 -4.67 -7.83 -0.16
N ALA A 29 -5.00 -8.57 0.89
CA ALA A 29 -6.23 -9.34 0.90
C ALA A 29 -7.45 -8.44 0.77
N TYR A 30 -7.43 -7.30 1.45
CA TYR A 30 -8.50 -6.32 1.35
C TYR A 30 -8.67 -5.84 -0.09
N LEU A 31 -7.54 -5.51 -0.74
CA LEU A 31 -7.61 -5.02 -2.12
C LEU A 31 -8.14 -6.07 -3.07
N LEU A 32 -7.70 -7.31 -2.91
CA LEU A 32 -8.18 -8.39 -3.77
C LEU A 32 -9.67 -8.62 -3.60
N ARG A 33 -10.19 -8.38 -2.41
CA ARG A 33 -11.62 -8.57 -2.16
C ARG A 33 -12.44 -7.38 -2.66
N VAL A 34 -12.00 -6.18 -2.33
CA VAL A 34 -12.79 -4.98 -2.63
C VAL A 34 -12.71 -4.61 -4.11
N TYR A 35 -11.55 -4.83 -4.71
CA TYR A 35 -11.33 -4.51 -6.12
C TYR A 35 -11.38 -5.75 -7.00
N GLU A 36 -12.06 -6.77 -6.55
CA GLU A 36 -12.12 -8.05 -7.26
C GLU A 36 -12.46 -7.82 -8.73
N SER A 37 -11.69 -8.47 -9.61
CA SER A 37 -11.89 -8.30 -11.04
C SER A 37 -12.92 -9.30 -11.55
N ASP A 38 -13.36 -9.07 -12.77
CA ASP A 38 -14.29 -10.00 -13.42
C ASP A 38 -13.61 -11.29 -13.85
N GLU A 39 -12.30 -11.37 -13.70
CA GLU A 39 -11.56 -12.58 -14.04
C GLU A 39 -11.62 -13.64 -12.95
N GLY A 40 -12.09 -13.27 -11.75
CA GLY A 40 -12.29 -14.27 -10.72
C GLY A 40 -11.90 -13.79 -9.35
N THR A 41 -12.34 -14.56 -8.36
CA THR A 41 -12.04 -14.29 -6.96
C THR A 41 -10.53 -14.34 -6.73
N GLY A 42 -10.03 -13.40 -5.95
CA GLY A 42 -8.62 -13.34 -5.64
C GLY A 42 -7.80 -12.61 -6.68
N THR A 43 -8.45 -11.95 -7.64
CA THR A 43 -7.75 -11.14 -8.64
C THR A 43 -8.30 -9.73 -8.64
N CYS A 44 -7.44 -8.78 -9.03
CA CYS A 44 -7.87 -7.40 -9.19
C CYS A 44 -7.01 -6.79 -10.29
N ARG A 45 -7.35 -5.57 -10.68
CA ARG A 45 -6.61 -4.90 -11.74
C ARG A 45 -5.81 -3.74 -11.19
N CYS A 46 -4.63 -3.52 -11.77
CA CYS A 46 -3.85 -2.33 -11.44
C CYS A 46 -4.67 -1.10 -11.78
N TYR A 47 -4.73 -0.17 -10.84
CA TYR A 47 -5.54 1.03 -11.04
C TYR A 47 -5.06 1.86 -12.21
N ARG A 48 -3.79 1.72 -12.57
CA ARG A 48 -3.18 2.57 -13.56
C ARG A 48 -3.11 1.93 -14.95
N CYS A 49 -2.56 0.73 -15.04
CA CYS A 49 -2.36 0.09 -16.35
C CYS A 49 -3.35 -1.02 -16.64
N GLY A 50 -4.16 -1.42 -15.66
CA GLY A 50 -5.16 -2.45 -15.89
C GLY A 50 -4.64 -3.88 -15.86
N LYS A 51 -3.36 -4.07 -15.57
CA LYS A 51 -2.80 -5.41 -15.52
C LYS A 51 -3.51 -6.25 -14.46
N LEU A 52 -3.77 -7.50 -14.77
CA LEU A 52 -4.40 -8.41 -13.81
C LEU A 52 -3.40 -8.76 -12.71
N LEU A 53 -3.85 -8.65 -11.48
CA LEU A 53 -3.01 -8.88 -10.32
C LEU A 53 -3.64 -9.93 -9.42
N TRP A 54 -2.80 -10.60 -8.65
CA TRP A 54 -3.25 -11.59 -7.69
C TRP A 54 -2.33 -11.50 -6.47
N ASP A 55 -2.49 -12.43 -5.54
CA ASP A 55 -1.88 -12.35 -4.23
C ASP A 55 -0.38 -12.00 -4.25
N TYR A 56 0.37 -12.59 -5.19
CA TYR A 56 1.82 -12.38 -5.25
C TYR A 56 2.23 -11.19 -6.11
N THR A 57 1.33 -10.61 -6.85
CA THR A 57 1.69 -9.52 -7.76
C THR A 57 1.05 -8.19 -7.42
N VAL A 58 0.01 -8.20 -6.60
CA VAL A 58 -0.63 -6.96 -6.20
C VAL A 58 0.26 -6.22 -5.20
N THR A 59 0.39 -4.91 -5.38
CA THR A 59 1.06 -4.07 -4.41
C THR A 59 0.09 -3.00 -3.95
N VAL A 60 0.38 -2.42 -2.80
CA VAL A 60 -0.49 -1.43 -2.20
C VAL A 60 0.03 -0.05 -2.54
N ASP A 61 -0.77 0.71 -3.28
CA ASP A 61 -0.43 2.07 -3.64
C ASP A 61 -1.28 3.02 -2.80
N ARG A 62 -0.68 4.08 -2.28
CA ARG A 62 -1.42 5.08 -1.52
C ARG A 62 -1.94 6.14 -2.46
N ILE A 63 -3.23 6.42 -2.35
CA ILE A 63 -3.85 7.45 -3.18
C ILE A 63 -3.22 8.80 -2.85
N ILE A 64 -3.17 9.12 -1.56
CA ILE A 64 -2.42 10.27 -1.09
C ILE A 64 -1.10 9.75 -0.55
N PRO A 65 0.03 10.15 -1.14
CA PRO A 65 1.32 9.58 -0.74
C PRO A 65 1.73 10.01 0.66
N GLY A 66 2.65 9.25 1.24
CA GLY A 66 3.13 9.53 2.57
C GLY A 66 3.74 10.90 2.71
N ALA A 67 4.39 11.39 1.65
CA ALA A 67 4.98 12.73 1.67
C ALA A 67 3.93 13.81 1.87
N ARG A 68 2.68 13.52 1.56
CA ARG A 68 1.58 14.45 1.74
C ARG A 68 0.68 14.07 2.91
N GLY A 69 1.17 13.19 3.78
CA GLY A 69 0.42 12.80 4.95
C GLY A 69 -0.50 11.61 4.76
N GLY A 70 -0.44 10.96 3.62
CA GLY A 70 -1.29 9.80 3.37
C GLY A 70 -0.79 8.57 4.08
N GLY A 71 -1.71 7.83 4.71
CA GLY A 71 -1.37 6.59 5.39
C GLY A 71 -1.90 5.39 4.63
N TYR A 72 -1.83 4.24 5.29
CA TYR A 72 -2.27 2.98 4.70
C TYR A 72 -3.68 2.60 5.11
N ARG A 73 -4.51 3.57 5.38
CA ARG A 73 -5.90 3.31 5.69
C ARG A 73 -6.62 2.77 4.46
N ARG A 74 -7.64 1.98 4.69
CA ARG A 74 -8.35 1.32 3.59
C ARG A 74 -8.92 2.29 2.58
N ASN A 75 -9.31 3.47 3.02
CA ASN A 75 -9.84 4.46 2.08
C ASN A 75 -8.75 5.21 1.33
N ASN A 76 -7.48 4.90 1.60
CA ASN A 76 -6.37 5.58 0.94
C ASN A 76 -5.45 4.62 0.20
N ILE A 77 -5.88 3.38 -0.01
CA ILE A 77 -5.06 2.41 -0.74
C ILE A 77 -5.81 1.90 -1.95
N ARG A 78 -5.03 1.49 -2.95
CA ARG A 78 -5.58 0.95 -4.18
C ARG A 78 -4.59 -0.04 -4.76
N PRO A 79 -5.05 -0.98 -5.61
CA PRO A 79 -4.14 -1.99 -6.15
C PRO A 79 -3.30 -1.43 -7.29
N ALA A 80 -2.03 -1.81 -7.31
CA ALA A 80 -1.13 -1.43 -8.37
C ALA A 80 -0.16 -2.57 -8.64
N CYS A 81 0.33 -2.65 -9.88
CA CYS A 81 1.41 -3.57 -10.16
C CYS A 81 2.71 -2.92 -9.70
N SER A 82 3.75 -3.74 -9.53
CA SER A 82 5.00 -3.22 -9.00
C SER A 82 5.60 -2.14 -9.87
N THR A 83 5.47 -2.30 -11.18
CA THR A 83 6.02 -1.31 -12.12
C THR A 83 5.33 0.04 -11.97
N CYS A 84 4.00 0.04 -11.93
CA CYS A 84 3.26 1.30 -11.79
C CYS A 84 3.48 1.93 -10.43
N ASN A 85 3.57 1.10 -9.39
CA ASN A 85 3.79 1.60 -8.05
C ASN A 85 5.16 2.26 -7.94
N SER A 86 6.19 1.63 -8.51
CA SER A 86 7.52 2.21 -8.52
C SER A 86 7.56 3.51 -9.31
N ALA A 87 6.92 3.54 -10.45
CA ALA A 87 6.90 4.73 -11.28
C ALA A 87 6.23 5.88 -10.55
N THR A 88 5.11 5.61 -9.89
CA THR A 88 4.40 6.63 -9.14
C THR A 88 5.25 7.14 -7.98
N GLY A 89 5.91 6.23 -7.29
CA GLY A 89 6.78 6.60 -6.18
C GLY A 89 7.93 7.47 -6.64
N ALA A 90 8.53 7.12 -7.76
CA ALA A 90 9.63 7.90 -8.30
C ALA A 90 9.16 9.29 -8.70
N LYS A 91 8.00 9.37 -9.31
CA LYS A 91 7.42 10.66 -9.68
C LYS A 91 7.14 11.52 -8.46
N ALA A 92 6.58 10.90 -7.44
CA ALA A 92 6.22 11.62 -6.23
C ALA A 92 7.46 12.20 -5.54
N ARG A 93 8.61 11.57 -5.72
CA ARG A 93 9.81 12.05 -5.09
C ARG A 93 10.48 13.18 -5.85
N LYS A 94 10.18 13.32 -7.10
CA LYS A 94 10.77 14.39 -7.89
C LYS A 94 10.04 15.68 -7.65
N PRO A 95 10.77 16.74 -7.46
CA PRO A 95 10.15 18.04 -7.24
C PRO A 95 9.34 18.48 -8.44
#